data_bebf8b06541f6e0af66b80391dedbf3f
#
_entry.id   bebf8b06541f6e0af66b80391dedbf3f
#
_cell.length_a   1.000
_cell.length_b   1.000
_cell.length_c   1.000
_cell.angle_alpha   90.00
_cell.angle_beta   90.00
_cell.angle_gamma   90.00
#
_symmetry.space_group_name_H-M   'P 1'
#
loop_
_entity.id
_entity.type
_entity.pdbx_description
1 polymer ?
#
loop_
_entity_poly.entity_id
_entity_poly.type
_entity_poly.pdbx_seq_one_letter_code
_entity_poly.pdbx_strand_id
1 'polypeptide(L)'
;MAGNTIGQLFRVTTFGESHGMALGAIVDGCPPGLEITEADLQRDLDRRKPGTSRYTTQRREPDEVKILSGVFEGKTTGTSIGLLIENTDQRSKDYSDIKDLFRPGHADYTYHQKYGLRDYRGGGRSSARETAMRVAAGAIAKKYLAQVHGIEIVGYLSQLGPIKAEAFDAAQIEQNPFFFPDAGKLDALDEFMRALKKEGDSIGAKVQVVARNVPVGLGEPVFDRLDADIAHAMMGINAVKGVEIGDGFAVVEQKGSQHRDEMGPQGFASNHAGGVLGGISSGQEIVVSMALKPTSSITVPGKTITTDGEATEMITRGRHDPCVGIRAVPIAEAMLALVLMDHLLRHRAQNLGVHTGTPQLR
;
A
#
# COMPACT_ATOMS: atom_id res chain seq x y z
N MET A 1 -9.67 -1.63 -20.51
CA MET A 1 -8.88 -0.45 -20.10
C MET A 1 -7.54 -0.90 -19.55
N ALA A 2 -6.49 -0.13 -19.78
CA ALA A 2 -5.19 -0.41 -19.18
C ALA A 2 -5.24 -0.14 -17.65
N GLY A 3 -4.66 -1.02 -16.85
CA GLY A 3 -4.73 -0.98 -15.38
C GLY A 3 -3.77 0.02 -14.72
N ASN A 4 -3.66 1.25 -15.25
CA ASN A 4 -2.75 2.28 -14.72
C ASN A 4 -3.47 3.40 -13.96
N THR A 5 -4.80 3.30 -13.83
CA THR A 5 -5.64 4.30 -13.19
C THR A 5 -6.53 3.64 -12.13
N ILE A 6 -6.65 4.27 -10.96
CA ILE A 6 -7.55 3.90 -9.87
C ILE A 6 -8.43 5.11 -9.51
N GLY A 7 -9.63 4.85 -8.96
CA GLY A 7 -10.61 5.86 -8.54
C GLY A 7 -11.55 6.30 -9.67
N GLN A 8 -12.66 6.90 -9.29
CA GLN A 8 -13.68 7.42 -10.20
C GLN A 8 -13.72 8.95 -10.19
N LEU A 9 -13.86 9.59 -9.03
CA LEU A 9 -13.84 11.04 -8.85
C LEU A 9 -12.47 11.53 -8.36
N PHE A 10 -11.85 10.82 -7.42
CA PHE A 10 -10.44 11.03 -7.08
C PHE A 10 -9.60 10.02 -7.83
N ARG A 11 -9.13 10.42 -8.98
CA ARG A 11 -8.46 9.51 -9.94
C ARG A 11 -6.96 9.69 -9.90
N VAL A 12 -6.26 8.56 -9.85
CA VAL A 12 -4.80 8.54 -9.90
C VAL A 12 -4.34 7.66 -11.04
N THR A 13 -3.62 8.24 -11.98
CA THR A 13 -2.95 7.52 -13.07
C THR A 13 -1.45 7.56 -12.84
N THR A 14 -0.78 6.40 -12.79
CA THR A 14 0.67 6.31 -12.62
C THR A 14 1.36 5.83 -13.88
N PHE A 15 2.58 6.32 -14.13
CA PHE A 15 3.42 5.95 -15.26
C PHE A 15 4.91 5.92 -14.87
N GLY A 16 5.75 5.45 -15.79
CA GLY A 16 7.19 5.31 -15.60
C GLY A 16 7.62 3.94 -15.07
N GLU A 17 8.86 3.58 -15.31
CA GLU A 17 9.48 2.29 -14.98
C GLU A 17 10.60 2.45 -13.96
N SER A 18 10.91 1.36 -13.26
CA SER A 18 11.90 1.35 -12.16
C SER A 18 13.31 1.75 -12.58
N HIS A 19 13.66 1.56 -13.85
CA HIS A 19 14.95 1.91 -14.46
C HIS A 19 14.79 2.84 -15.66
N GLY A 20 13.61 3.46 -15.81
CA GLY A 20 13.36 4.59 -16.71
C GLY A 20 13.93 5.90 -16.13
N MET A 21 13.70 6.99 -16.81
CA MET A 21 14.18 8.33 -16.41
C MET A 21 13.52 8.81 -15.12
N ALA A 22 12.21 8.58 -15.00
CA ALA A 22 11.40 9.05 -13.89
C ALA A 22 10.16 8.18 -13.69
N LEU A 23 9.51 8.37 -12.55
CA LEU A 23 8.15 7.94 -12.27
C LEU A 23 7.25 9.17 -12.20
N GLY A 24 6.01 9.04 -12.63
CA GLY A 24 5.05 10.12 -12.53
C GLY A 24 3.66 9.65 -12.16
N ALA A 25 2.87 10.59 -11.68
CA ALA A 25 1.44 10.42 -11.46
C ALA A 25 0.68 11.67 -11.86
N ILE A 26 -0.56 11.46 -12.29
CA ILE A 26 -1.57 12.50 -12.43
C ILE A 26 -2.66 12.20 -11.41
N VAL A 27 -2.94 13.16 -10.55
CA VAL A 27 -4.04 13.13 -9.58
C VAL A 27 -5.10 14.10 -10.05
N ASP A 28 -6.29 13.57 -10.32
CA ASP A 28 -7.44 14.34 -10.78
C ASP A 28 -8.58 14.27 -9.76
N GLY A 29 -9.39 15.34 -9.66
CA GLY A 29 -10.52 15.41 -8.73
C GLY A 29 -10.16 15.82 -7.30
N CYS A 30 -8.93 16.28 -7.03
CA CYS A 30 -8.62 16.88 -5.73
C CYS A 30 -9.39 18.20 -5.57
N PRO A 31 -10.16 18.40 -4.49
CA PRO A 31 -10.86 19.65 -4.25
C PRO A 31 -9.90 20.85 -4.18
N PRO A 32 -10.33 22.04 -4.60
CA PRO A 32 -9.50 23.25 -4.50
C PRO A 32 -9.34 23.72 -3.05
N GLY A 33 -8.25 24.47 -2.79
CA GLY A 33 -8.04 25.15 -1.52
C GLY A 33 -7.31 24.35 -0.46
N LEU A 34 -6.93 23.09 -0.73
CA LEU A 34 -6.06 22.32 0.17
C LEU A 34 -4.66 22.95 0.17
N GLU A 35 -4.18 23.35 1.34
CA GLU A 35 -2.78 23.77 1.52
C GLU A 35 -1.85 22.56 1.36
N ILE A 36 -0.91 22.63 0.41
CA ILE A 36 -0.04 21.51 0.10
C ILE A 36 1.30 21.97 -0.48
N THR A 37 2.34 21.29 -0.08
CA THR A 37 3.71 21.46 -0.56
C THR A 37 4.36 20.12 -0.83
N GLU A 38 5.48 20.11 -1.55
CA GLU A 38 6.28 18.89 -1.73
C GLU A 38 6.72 18.27 -0.39
N ALA A 39 6.97 19.09 0.64
CA ALA A 39 7.36 18.59 1.98
C ALA A 39 6.25 17.73 2.63
N ASP A 40 5.00 18.04 2.37
CA ASP A 40 3.86 17.25 2.87
C ASP A 40 3.86 15.84 2.27
N LEU A 41 4.15 15.75 0.97
CA LEU A 41 4.23 14.48 0.24
C LEU A 41 5.50 13.70 0.59
N GLN A 42 6.61 14.44 0.75
CA GLN A 42 7.93 13.87 1.04
C GLN A 42 7.96 13.12 2.37
N ARG A 43 7.21 13.59 3.38
CA ARG A 43 7.13 12.92 4.67
C ARG A 43 6.68 11.45 4.56
N ASP A 44 5.65 11.17 3.76
CA ASP A 44 5.17 9.79 3.55
C ASP A 44 6.12 9.01 2.62
N LEU A 45 6.72 9.68 1.62
CA LEU A 45 7.74 9.09 0.76
C LEU A 45 9.00 8.71 1.54
N ASP A 46 9.42 9.51 2.50
CA ASP A 46 10.59 9.22 3.35
C ASP A 46 10.41 7.95 4.19
N ARG A 47 9.20 7.64 4.61
CA ARG A 47 8.85 6.37 5.28
C ARG A 47 8.93 5.18 4.34
N ARG A 48 8.60 5.38 3.04
CA ARG A 48 8.58 4.33 2.01
C ARG A 48 9.92 4.11 1.33
N LYS A 49 10.76 5.15 1.16
CA LYS A 49 11.97 5.10 0.32
C LYS A 49 12.91 3.95 0.70
N PRO A 50 13.74 3.46 -0.23
CA PRO A 50 14.75 2.45 0.07
C PRO A 50 15.87 3.03 0.95
N GLY A 51 16.61 2.14 1.64
CA GLY A 51 17.80 2.53 2.41
C GLY A 51 17.51 3.24 3.75
N THR A 52 16.27 3.16 4.25
CA THR A 52 15.86 3.76 5.53
C THR A 52 16.43 3.02 6.74
N SER A 53 16.79 1.75 6.59
CA SER A 53 17.33 0.93 7.66
C SER A 53 18.25 -0.17 7.13
N ARG A 54 18.99 -0.85 8.03
CA ARG A 54 19.79 -2.03 7.69
C ARG A 54 18.97 -3.25 7.26
N TYR A 55 17.65 -3.22 7.45
CA TYR A 55 16.70 -4.30 7.11
C TYR A 55 16.02 -4.08 5.77
N THR A 56 16.25 -2.96 5.12
CA THR A 56 15.75 -2.65 3.78
C THR A 56 16.86 -2.68 2.74
N THR A 57 16.49 -2.63 1.47
CA THR A 57 17.43 -2.61 0.35
C THR A 57 18.47 -1.50 0.49
N GLN A 58 19.69 -1.75 0.04
CA GLN A 58 20.78 -0.78 0.03
C GLN A 58 20.73 0.21 -1.15
N ARG A 59 19.71 0.15 -1.97
CA ARG A 59 19.45 1.17 -3.01
C ARG A 59 19.21 2.51 -2.32
N ARG A 60 19.76 3.58 -2.89
CA ARG A 60 19.62 4.94 -2.36
C ARG A 60 18.86 5.80 -3.36
N GLU A 61 17.59 6.01 -3.10
CA GLU A 61 16.75 6.92 -3.86
C GLU A 61 16.19 7.96 -2.89
N PRO A 62 16.36 9.25 -3.13
CA PRO A 62 15.80 10.28 -2.27
C PRO A 62 14.28 10.32 -2.37
N ASP A 63 13.71 9.79 -3.46
CA ASP A 63 12.28 9.87 -3.82
C ASP A 63 11.77 11.31 -3.76
N GLU A 64 12.62 12.27 -4.18
CA GLU A 64 12.30 13.69 -4.17
C GLU A 64 11.16 13.97 -5.15
N VAL A 65 10.01 14.32 -4.61
CA VAL A 65 8.82 14.58 -5.40
C VAL A 65 8.76 16.03 -5.83
N LYS A 66 8.36 16.25 -7.10
CA LYS A 66 8.07 17.56 -7.67
C LYS A 66 6.58 17.66 -7.99
N ILE A 67 5.96 18.76 -7.62
CA ILE A 67 4.60 19.12 -8.02
C ILE A 67 4.72 20.01 -9.27
N LEU A 68 4.21 19.50 -10.41
CA LEU A 68 4.37 20.17 -11.71
C LEU A 68 3.16 21.03 -12.09
N SER A 69 1.99 20.79 -11.51
CA SER A 69 0.73 21.47 -11.82
C SER A 69 -0.31 21.27 -10.72
N GLY A 70 -1.42 22.00 -10.82
CA GLY A 70 -2.57 21.83 -9.94
C GLY A 70 -2.42 22.46 -8.56
N VAL A 71 -1.34 23.22 -8.33
CA VAL A 71 -1.09 23.98 -7.10
C VAL A 71 -0.67 25.40 -7.46
N PHE A 72 -1.27 26.39 -6.82
CA PHE A 72 -0.94 27.79 -6.96
C PHE A 72 -0.90 28.44 -5.57
N GLU A 73 0.16 29.20 -5.29
CA GLU A 73 0.41 29.82 -3.98
C GLU A 73 0.23 28.86 -2.78
N GLY A 74 0.71 27.62 -2.94
CA GLY A 74 0.65 26.59 -1.90
C GLY A 74 -0.72 25.94 -1.70
N LYS A 75 -1.69 26.17 -2.60
CA LYS A 75 -3.05 25.59 -2.51
C LYS A 75 -3.43 24.85 -3.78
N THR A 76 -4.15 23.75 -3.65
CA THR A 76 -4.73 23.05 -4.79
C THR A 76 -5.70 23.95 -5.55
N THR A 77 -5.69 23.84 -6.88
CA THR A 77 -6.54 24.67 -7.77
C THR A 77 -7.85 23.98 -8.18
N GLY A 78 -7.99 22.67 -7.90
CA GLY A 78 -9.09 21.86 -8.40
C GLY A 78 -8.85 21.28 -9.80
N THR A 79 -7.71 21.60 -10.43
CA THR A 79 -7.27 21.00 -11.69
C THR A 79 -6.30 19.86 -11.44
N SER A 80 -5.88 19.14 -12.49
CA SER A 80 -5.02 17.96 -12.34
C SER A 80 -3.66 18.31 -11.74
N ILE A 81 -3.24 17.54 -10.73
CA ILE A 81 -1.96 17.65 -10.07
C ILE A 81 -1.00 16.67 -10.72
N GLY A 82 0.04 17.19 -11.37
CA GLY A 82 1.12 16.41 -11.95
C GLY A 82 2.23 16.21 -10.92
N LEU A 83 2.64 14.95 -10.71
CA LEU A 83 3.72 14.58 -9.80
C LEU A 83 4.84 13.87 -10.57
N LEU A 84 6.10 14.16 -10.20
CA LEU A 84 7.27 13.54 -10.80
C LEU A 84 8.31 13.19 -9.73
N ILE A 85 8.93 12.01 -9.87
CA ILE A 85 10.11 11.57 -9.11
C ILE A 85 11.15 11.05 -10.09
N GLU A 86 12.33 11.65 -10.11
CA GLU A 86 13.44 11.20 -10.95
C GLU A 86 14.09 9.93 -10.36
N ASN A 87 14.54 9.02 -11.23
CA ASN A 87 15.32 7.86 -10.82
C ASN A 87 16.81 8.23 -10.82
N THR A 88 17.47 8.20 -9.68
CA THR A 88 18.85 8.65 -9.51
C THR A 88 19.86 7.51 -9.30
N ASP A 89 19.49 6.40 -8.66
CA ASP A 89 20.37 5.25 -8.37
C ASP A 89 19.93 3.99 -9.16
N GLN A 90 19.67 4.13 -10.45
CA GLN A 90 19.43 3.00 -11.33
C GLN A 90 20.75 2.37 -11.80
N ARG A 91 20.87 1.04 -11.70
CA ARG A 91 22.04 0.27 -12.14
C ARG A 91 21.63 -0.80 -13.11
N SER A 92 21.41 -0.41 -14.36
CA SER A 92 20.95 -1.31 -15.43
C SER A 92 21.90 -2.48 -15.69
N LYS A 93 23.19 -2.32 -15.39
CA LYS A 93 24.22 -3.36 -15.54
C LYS A 93 24.01 -4.55 -14.58
N ASP A 94 23.35 -4.35 -13.44
CA ASP A 94 23.07 -5.40 -12.47
C ASP A 94 22.10 -6.48 -13.00
N TYR A 95 21.47 -6.24 -14.16
CA TYR A 95 20.45 -7.11 -14.75
C TYR A 95 20.86 -7.74 -16.08
N SER A 96 22.10 -7.54 -16.56
CA SER A 96 22.57 -8.12 -17.82
C SER A 96 22.53 -9.65 -17.83
N ASP A 97 22.88 -10.27 -16.69
CA ASP A 97 22.99 -11.72 -16.51
C ASP A 97 21.63 -12.43 -16.53
N ILE A 98 20.53 -11.70 -16.37
CA ILE A 98 19.17 -12.23 -16.34
C ILE A 98 18.33 -11.83 -17.56
N LYS A 99 18.97 -11.24 -18.58
CA LYS A 99 18.29 -10.78 -19.80
C LYS A 99 17.49 -11.91 -20.45
N ASP A 100 18.12 -13.08 -20.58
CA ASP A 100 17.58 -14.23 -21.28
C ASP A 100 17.03 -15.32 -20.30
N LEU A 101 16.78 -14.94 -19.03
CA LEU A 101 16.25 -15.82 -17.99
C LEU A 101 14.98 -15.23 -17.36
N PHE A 102 14.13 -16.11 -16.83
CA PHE A 102 12.96 -15.70 -16.05
C PHE A 102 13.19 -15.96 -14.57
N ARG A 103 13.14 -14.92 -13.74
CA ARG A 103 13.24 -15.07 -12.27
C ARG A 103 12.05 -15.86 -11.73
N PRO A 104 12.26 -16.97 -11.00
CA PRO A 104 11.16 -17.72 -10.38
C PRO A 104 10.35 -16.83 -9.43
N GLY A 105 9.01 -16.92 -9.51
CA GLY A 105 8.11 -16.13 -8.67
C GLY A 105 8.07 -14.63 -8.94
N HIS A 106 8.80 -14.15 -9.96
CA HIS A 106 8.77 -12.77 -10.44
C HIS A 106 7.85 -12.63 -11.66
N ALA A 107 7.51 -11.39 -12.04
CA ALA A 107 6.63 -11.11 -13.18
C ALA A 107 7.28 -11.26 -14.57
N ASP A 108 8.54 -11.66 -14.66
CA ASP A 108 9.31 -11.69 -15.90
C ASP A 108 8.61 -12.52 -16.99
N TYR A 109 8.24 -13.76 -16.67
CA TYR A 109 7.58 -14.68 -17.58
C TYR A 109 6.22 -14.13 -18.04
N THR A 110 5.39 -13.69 -17.10
CA THR A 110 4.03 -13.22 -17.40
C THR A 110 4.01 -11.96 -18.24
N TYR A 111 4.93 -11.02 -17.99
CA TYR A 111 5.09 -9.82 -18.82
C TYR A 111 5.58 -10.15 -20.22
N HIS A 112 6.58 -11.04 -20.34
CA HIS A 112 7.09 -11.49 -21.62
C HIS A 112 6.00 -12.15 -22.48
N GLN A 113 5.23 -13.07 -21.86
CA GLN A 113 4.13 -13.75 -22.56
C GLN A 113 2.98 -12.81 -22.94
N LYS A 114 2.66 -11.85 -22.08
CA LYS A 114 1.52 -10.95 -22.29
C LYS A 114 1.82 -9.89 -23.36
N TYR A 115 3.01 -9.30 -23.31
CA TYR A 115 3.36 -8.13 -24.14
C TYR A 115 4.32 -8.43 -25.30
N GLY A 116 4.83 -9.68 -25.43
CA GLY A 116 5.78 -10.10 -26.43
C GLY A 116 7.21 -9.59 -26.23
N LEU A 117 7.40 -8.71 -25.26
CA LEU A 117 8.71 -8.18 -24.85
C LEU A 117 8.66 -7.78 -23.37
N ARG A 118 9.82 -7.71 -22.72
CA ARG A 118 9.96 -7.14 -21.39
C ARG A 118 11.20 -6.25 -21.30
N ASP A 119 11.14 -5.23 -20.48
CA ASP A 119 12.35 -4.56 -20.01
C ASP A 119 12.94 -5.40 -18.88
N TYR A 120 14.07 -6.06 -19.14
CA TYR A 120 14.76 -6.91 -18.15
C TYR A 120 15.43 -6.11 -17.03
N ARG A 121 15.56 -4.79 -17.18
CA ARG A 121 16.18 -3.90 -16.20
C ARG A 121 15.23 -3.67 -15.03
N GLY A 122 15.40 -4.40 -13.95
CA GLY A 122 14.70 -4.22 -12.67
C GLY A 122 13.22 -4.59 -12.60
N GLY A 123 12.58 -4.94 -13.72
CA GLY A 123 11.17 -5.36 -13.77
C GLY A 123 10.17 -4.29 -14.22
N GLY A 124 10.62 -3.12 -14.64
CA GLY A 124 9.76 -2.09 -15.23
C GLY A 124 8.58 -1.69 -14.33
N ARG A 125 7.36 -1.75 -14.88
CA ARG A 125 6.09 -1.46 -14.15
C ARG A 125 5.73 -2.49 -13.08
N SER A 126 6.27 -3.72 -13.13
CA SER A 126 6.03 -4.72 -12.08
C SER A 126 6.87 -4.51 -10.83
N SER A 127 7.83 -3.60 -10.88
CA SER A 127 8.68 -3.26 -9.74
C SER A 127 7.92 -2.50 -8.67
N ALA A 128 8.18 -2.81 -7.39
CA ALA A 128 7.66 -2.06 -6.26
C ALA A 128 8.09 -0.58 -6.24
N ARG A 129 9.02 -0.18 -7.09
CA ARG A 129 9.44 1.23 -7.26
C ARG A 129 8.27 2.14 -7.64
N GLU A 130 7.32 1.66 -8.47
CA GLU A 130 6.17 2.44 -8.90
C GLU A 130 5.26 2.88 -7.73
N THR A 131 5.29 2.15 -6.60
CA THR A 131 4.51 2.50 -5.40
C THR A 131 4.90 3.84 -4.79
N ALA A 132 6.06 4.42 -5.16
CA ALA A 132 6.41 5.78 -4.78
C ALA A 132 5.34 6.78 -5.24
N MET A 133 4.82 6.60 -6.45
CA MET A 133 3.78 7.49 -6.97
C MET A 133 2.42 7.26 -6.29
N ARG A 134 2.12 6.03 -5.88
CA ARG A 134 0.92 5.75 -5.06
C ARG A 134 1.00 6.45 -3.70
N VAL A 135 2.17 6.42 -3.06
CA VAL A 135 2.40 7.10 -1.78
C VAL A 135 2.32 8.60 -1.93
N ALA A 136 2.93 9.18 -2.97
CA ALA A 136 2.86 10.61 -3.25
C ALA A 136 1.40 11.07 -3.47
N ALA A 137 0.64 10.37 -4.31
CA ALA A 137 -0.78 10.65 -4.53
C ALA A 137 -1.63 10.41 -3.28
N GLY A 138 -1.36 9.32 -2.55
CA GLY A 138 -2.03 8.99 -1.29
C GLY A 138 -1.78 10.02 -0.19
N ALA A 139 -0.61 10.66 -0.15
CA ALA A 139 -0.32 11.73 0.80
C ALA A 139 -1.24 12.96 0.60
N ILE A 140 -1.61 13.28 -0.66
CA ILE A 140 -2.62 14.32 -0.95
C ILE A 140 -3.96 13.92 -0.34
N ALA A 141 -4.41 12.69 -0.60
CA ALA A 141 -5.67 12.18 -0.05
C ALA A 141 -5.66 12.13 1.48
N LYS A 142 -4.61 11.61 2.10
CA LYS A 142 -4.43 11.58 3.56
C LYS A 142 -4.55 12.98 4.18
N LYS A 143 -3.86 13.96 3.59
CA LYS A 143 -3.89 15.33 4.08
C LYS A 143 -5.29 15.94 4.00
N TYR A 144 -5.98 15.75 2.88
CA TYR A 144 -7.36 16.23 2.74
C TYR A 144 -8.31 15.56 3.74
N LEU A 145 -8.25 14.24 3.86
CA LEU A 145 -9.07 13.45 4.77
C LEU A 145 -8.85 13.87 6.24
N ALA A 146 -7.60 14.10 6.63
CA ALA A 146 -7.26 14.53 7.99
C ALA A 146 -7.73 15.96 8.27
N GLN A 147 -7.45 16.91 7.39
CA GLN A 147 -7.75 18.33 7.64
C GLN A 147 -9.23 18.65 7.54
N VAL A 148 -9.95 18.04 6.61
CA VAL A 148 -11.36 18.39 6.33
C VAL A 148 -12.33 17.50 7.10
N HIS A 149 -11.95 16.26 7.40
CA HIS A 149 -12.85 15.28 8.03
C HIS A 149 -12.30 14.66 9.32
N GLY A 150 -11.07 14.97 9.71
CA GLY A 150 -10.45 14.40 10.91
C GLY A 150 -10.16 12.89 10.78
N ILE A 151 -10.16 12.36 9.56
CA ILE A 151 -9.89 10.94 9.33
C ILE A 151 -8.39 10.68 9.52
N GLU A 152 -8.06 9.76 10.42
CA GLU A 152 -6.70 9.33 10.69
C GLU A 152 -6.47 7.94 10.10
N ILE A 153 -5.34 7.75 9.41
CA ILE A 153 -4.96 6.47 8.81
C ILE A 153 -3.59 6.07 9.34
N VAL A 154 -3.52 4.93 10.00
CA VAL A 154 -2.31 4.39 10.62
C VAL A 154 -2.09 2.96 10.16
N GLY A 155 -0.94 2.70 9.57
CA GLY A 155 -0.49 1.37 9.18
C GLY A 155 0.63 0.86 10.10
N TYR A 156 0.72 -0.43 10.26
CA TYR A 156 1.78 -1.08 11.02
C TYR A 156 2.00 -2.52 10.58
N LEU A 157 3.17 -3.04 10.89
CA LEU A 157 3.51 -4.43 10.68
C LEU A 157 3.01 -5.25 11.86
N SER A 158 1.96 -6.06 11.67
CA SER A 158 1.37 -6.89 12.72
C SER A 158 2.07 -8.25 12.88
N GLN A 159 2.78 -8.69 11.82
CA GLN A 159 3.56 -9.93 11.83
C GLN A 159 4.69 -9.86 10.80
N LEU A 160 5.89 -10.35 11.17
CA LEU A 160 7.00 -10.58 10.27
C LEU A 160 7.47 -12.03 10.41
N GLY A 161 7.29 -12.81 9.35
CA GLY A 161 7.54 -14.24 9.39
C GLY A 161 6.78 -14.91 10.56
N PRO A 162 7.49 -15.64 11.44
CA PRO A 162 6.85 -16.29 12.58
C PRO A 162 6.53 -15.35 13.77
N ILE A 163 7.08 -14.12 13.77
CA ILE A 163 6.98 -13.21 14.91
C ILE A 163 5.74 -12.34 14.75
N LYS A 164 4.80 -12.51 15.68
CA LYS A 164 3.54 -11.73 15.76
C LYS A 164 3.62 -10.70 16.88
N ALA A 165 2.98 -9.54 16.68
CA ALA A 165 2.72 -8.61 17.76
C ALA A 165 1.71 -9.22 18.74
N GLU A 166 2.03 -9.18 20.03
CA GLU A 166 1.18 -9.63 21.14
C GLU A 166 0.65 -8.45 21.95
N ALA A 167 1.33 -7.30 21.84
CA ALA A 167 0.92 -6.03 22.43
C ALA A 167 0.79 -4.97 21.33
N PHE A 168 -0.03 -3.96 21.57
CA PHE A 168 -0.22 -2.84 20.67
C PHE A 168 -0.01 -1.51 21.38
N ASP A 169 1.02 -0.79 20.97
CA ASP A 169 1.27 0.60 21.34
C ASP A 169 1.52 1.42 20.07
N ALA A 170 0.59 2.29 19.73
CA ALA A 170 0.66 3.14 18.55
C ALA A 170 1.89 4.05 18.56
N ALA A 171 2.37 4.47 19.74
CA ALA A 171 3.55 5.33 19.85
C ALA A 171 4.84 4.60 19.42
N GLN A 172 4.87 3.27 19.46
CA GLN A 172 6.03 2.48 19.07
C GLN A 172 6.19 2.36 17.55
N ILE A 173 5.12 2.50 16.77
CA ILE A 173 5.11 2.23 15.32
C ILE A 173 6.21 3.04 14.61
N GLU A 174 6.31 4.33 14.86
CA GLU A 174 7.29 5.22 14.22
C GLU A 174 8.66 5.26 14.95
N GLN A 175 8.81 4.59 16.10
CA GLN A 175 10.01 4.59 16.91
C GLN A 175 10.99 3.48 16.56
N ASN A 176 10.64 2.57 15.65
CA ASN A 176 11.46 1.46 15.25
C ASN A 176 11.45 1.24 13.74
N PRO A 177 12.49 0.60 13.19
CA PRO A 177 12.64 0.45 11.74
C PRO A 177 11.69 -0.57 11.10
N PHE A 178 10.84 -1.23 11.88
CA PHE A 178 9.90 -2.24 11.42
C PHE A 178 8.46 -1.73 11.34
N PHE A 179 8.17 -0.52 11.82
CA PHE A 179 6.78 -0.07 12.04
C PHE A 179 5.98 -1.07 12.89
N PHE A 180 6.63 -1.64 13.91
CA PHE A 180 6.07 -2.71 14.73
C PHE A 180 5.52 -2.16 16.05
N PRO A 181 4.26 -2.48 16.42
CA PRO A 181 3.60 -1.86 17.57
C PRO A 181 4.00 -2.47 18.92
N ASP A 182 4.78 -3.56 18.94
CA ASP A 182 5.16 -4.32 20.14
C ASP A 182 6.66 -4.21 20.39
N ALA A 183 7.04 -3.32 21.32
CA ALA A 183 8.43 -3.09 21.67
C ALA A 183 9.13 -4.35 22.24
N GLY A 184 8.37 -5.24 22.89
CA GLY A 184 8.90 -6.48 23.47
C GLY A 184 9.39 -7.52 22.45
N LYS A 185 9.05 -7.33 21.17
CA LYS A 185 9.46 -8.23 20.08
C LYS A 185 10.61 -7.70 19.21
N LEU A 186 11.08 -6.47 19.45
CA LEU A 186 12.05 -5.81 18.57
C LEU A 186 13.40 -6.54 18.51
N ASP A 187 13.90 -7.05 19.64
CA ASP A 187 15.16 -7.81 19.66
C ASP A 187 15.04 -9.12 18.87
N ALA A 188 13.92 -9.83 19.01
CA ALA A 188 13.65 -11.04 18.27
C ALA A 188 13.54 -10.77 16.75
N LEU A 189 12.92 -9.65 16.35
CA LEU A 189 12.84 -9.22 14.95
C LEU A 189 14.24 -8.89 14.39
N ASP A 190 15.08 -8.21 15.16
CA ASP A 190 16.45 -7.89 14.75
C ASP A 190 17.29 -9.15 14.55
N GLU A 191 17.26 -10.09 15.50
CA GLU A 191 17.96 -11.36 15.41
C GLU A 191 17.50 -12.18 14.21
N PHE A 192 16.18 -12.32 14.04
CA PHE A 192 15.58 -13.04 12.92
C PHE A 192 15.99 -12.46 11.56
N MET A 193 15.93 -11.14 11.41
CA MET A 193 16.29 -10.47 10.16
C MET A 193 17.79 -10.53 9.85
N ARG A 194 18.64 -10.55 10.86
CA ARG A 194 20.09 -10.78 10.67
C ARG A 194 20.39 -12.20 10.19
N ALA A 195 19.75 -13.20 10.79
CA ALA A 195 19.87 -14.59 10.37
C ALA A 195 19.42 -14.78 8.93
N LEU A 196 18.22 -14.29 8.60
CA LEU A 196 17.65 -14.34 7.26
C LEU A 196 18.56 -13.70 6.20
N LYS A 197 19.13 -12.53 6.52
CA LYS A 197 20.06 -11.85 5.60
C LYS A 197 21.35 -12.64 5.39
N LYS A 198 21.85 -13.35 6.41
CA LYS A 198 23.02 -14.23 6.31
C LYS A 198 22.73 -15.46 5.44
N GLU A 199 21.52 -15.97 5.50
CA GLU A 199 21.05 -17.08 4.66
C GLU A 199 20.83 -16.65 3.20
N GLY A 200 20.71 -15.35 2.93
CA GLY A 200 20.44 -14.81 1.60
C GLY A 200 19.02 -15.04 1.12
N ASP A 201 18.10 -15.25 2.06
CA ASP A 201 16.68 -15.56 1.80
C ASP A 201 15.77 -14.37 2.17
N SER A 202 14.48 -14.56 2.05
CA SER A 202 13.44 -13.57 2.29
C SER A 202 12.26 -14.14 3.07
N ILE A 203 11.45 -13.26 3.66
CA ILE A 203 10.29 -13.65 4.46
C ILE A 203 9.07 -12.78 4.14
N GLY A 204 7.89 -13.35 4.32
CA GLY A 204 6.62 -12.65 4.22
C GLY A 204 6.26 -11.87 5.48
N ALA A 205 5.21 -11.08 5.39
CA ALA A 205 4.71 -10.27 6.49
C ALA A 205 3.20 -10.09 6.43
N LYS A 206 2.60 -9.73 7.58
CA LYS A 206 1.23 -9.21 7.66
C LYS A 206 1.28 -7.73 8.05
N VAL A 207 0.71 -6.89 7.22
CA VAL A 207 0.52 -5.46 7.48
C VAL A 207 -0.94 -5.24 7.84
N GLN A 208 -1.18 -4.41 8.84
CA GLN A 208 -2.51 -3.93 9.18
C GLN A 208 -2.57 -2.42 8.98
N VAL A 209 -3.68 -1.91 8.47
CA VAL A 209 -3.96 -0.49 8.35
C VAL A 209 -5.36 -0.20 8.89
N VAL A 210 -5.45 0.85 9.69
CA VAL A 210 -6.69 1.27 10.35
C VAL A 210 -7.01 2.70 9.98
N ALA A 211 -8.26 2.96 9.59
CA ALA A 211 -8.78 4.32 9.42
C ALA A 211 -9.80 4.63 10.52
N ARG A 212 -9.57 5.73 11.23
CA ARG A 212 -10.42 6.25 12.30
C ARG A 212 -11.23 7.45 11.85
N ASN A 213 -12.33 7.71 12.54
CA ASN A 213 -13.21 8.87 12.26
C ASN A 213 -13.78 8.87 10.83
N VAL A 214 -13.90 7.71 10.21
CA VAL A 214 -14.54 7.59 8.89
C VAL A 214 -16.04 7.82 9.05
N PRO A 215 -16.65 8.73 8.28
CA PRO A 215 -18.09 8.98 8.40
C PRO A 215 -18.90 7.76 7.94
N VAL A 216 -20.11 7.63 8.45
CA VAL A 216 -21.08 6.67 7.92
C VAL A 216 -21.45 7.03 6.48
N GLY A 217 -21.59 6.03 5.61
CA GLY A 217 -22.17 6.24 4.28
C GLY A 217 -21.20 6.17 3.11
N LEU A 218 -19.90 5.86 3.34
CA LEU A 218 -18.96 5.65 2.25
C LEU A 218 -19.09 4.22 1.69
N GLY A 219 -19.24 4.09 0.40
CA GLY A 219 -19.44 2.82 -0.30
C GLY A 219 -20.77 2.78 -1.05
N GLU A 220 -20.80 2.06 -2.15
CA GLU A 220 -21.97 1.98 -3.04
C GLU A 220 -22.39 0.52 -3.26
N PRO A 221 -23.61 0.11 -2.87
CA PRO A 221 -24.12 -1.17 -3.31
C PRO A 221 -24.38 -1.11 -4.83
N VAL A 222 -24.23 -2.20 -5.58
CA VAL A 222 -23.87 -3.54 -5.16
C VAL A 222 -22.40 -3.81 -5.44
N PHE A 223 -21.84 -3.23 -6.51
CA PHE A 223 -20.55 -3.60 -7.08
C PHE A 223 -19.38 -2.73 -6.58
N ASP A 224 -19.65 -1.49 -6.17
CA ASP A 224 -18.67 -0.55 -5.67
C ASP A 224 -18.70 -0.47 -4.12
N ARG A 225 -18.83 -1.63 -3.49
CA ARG A 225 -18.80 -1.75 -2.04
C ARG A 225 -17.45 -1.29 -1.51
N LEU A 226 -17.46 -0.59 -0.38
CA LEU A 226 -16.22 -0.05 0.20
C LEU A 226 -15.20 -1.14 0.52
N ASP A 227 -15.61 -2.26 1.11
CA ASP A 227 -14.76 -3.42 1.40
C ASP A 227 -14.18 -4.06 0.12
N ALA A 228 -14.97 -4.13 -0.96
CA ALA A 228 -14.52 -4.65 -2.25
C ALA A 228 -13.47 -3.75 -2.90
N ASP A 229 -13.68 -2.44 -2.91
CA ASP A 229 -12.74 -1.48 -3.48
C ASP A 229 -11.45 -1.38 -2.65
N ILE A 230 -11.55 -1.46 -1.31
CA ILE A 230 -10.39 -1.57 -0.42
C ILE A 230 -9.61 -2.85 -0.76
N ALA A 231 -10.26 -4.00 -0.84
CA ALA A 231 -9.61 -5.27 -1.16
C ALA A 231 -8.95 -5.22 -2.54
N HIS A 232 -9.59 -4.65 -3.55
CA HIS A 232 -9.02 -4.44 -4.89
C HIS A 232 -7.76 -3.56 -4.84
N ALA A 233 -7.81 -2.43 -4.14
CA ALA A 233 -6.68 -1.51 -4.03
C ALA A 233 -5.50 -2.16 -3.30
N MET A 234 -5.75 -2.87 -2.19
CA MET A 234 -4.73 -3.56 -1.41
C MET A 234 -4.14 -4.74 -2.15
N MET A 235 -4.96 -5.55 -2.85
CA MET A 235 -4.48 -6.67 -3.67
C MET A 235 -3.61 -6.18 -4.84
N GLY A 236 -3.79 -4.96 -5.29
CA GLY A 236 -2.95 -4.30 -6.29
C GLY A 236 -1.55 -3.89 -5.81
N ILE A 237 -1.24 -3.99 -4.51
CA ILE A 237 0.08 -3.73 -3.97
C ILE A 237 0.99 -4.93 -4.29
N ASN A 238 2.23 -4.64 -4.72
CA ASN A 238 3.20 -5.68 -5.05
C ASN A 238 3.39 -6.66 -3.89
N ALA A 239 3.47 -7.96 -4.20
CA ALA A 239 3.62 -9.07 -3.27
C ALA A 239 2.39 -9.40 -2.39
N VAL A 240 1.34 -8.63 -2.38
CA VAL A 240 0.12 -8.97 -1.63
C VAL A 240 -0.53 -10.23 -2.22
N LYS A 241 -0.95 -11.15 -1.33
CA LYS A 241 -1.57 -12.44 -1.66
C LYS A 241 -2.87 -12.70 -0.90
N GLY A 242 -3.19 -11.87 0.08
CA GLY A 242 -4.43 -11.97 0.83
C GLY A 242 -4.79 -10.62 1.42
N VAL A 243 -6.09 -10.33 1.50
CA VAL A 243 -6.66 -9.14 2.14
C VAL A 243 -7.80 -9.60 3.03
N GLU A 244 -7.86 -9.05 4.23
CA GLU A 244 -8.91 -9.31 5.22
C GLU A 244 -9.50 -7.97 5.67
N ILE A 245 -10.81 -7.92 5.86
CA ILE A 245 -11.54 -6.80 6.45
C ILE A 245 -12.11 -7.27 7.79
N GLY A 246 -11.87 -6.51 8.86
CA GLY A 246 -12.27 -6.91 10.21
C GLY A 246 -11.64 -8.23 10.64
N ASP A 247 -12.45 -9.15 11.14
CA ASP A 247 -12.00 -10.50 11.56
C ASP A 247 -11.55 -11.38 10.39
N GLY A 248 -11.82 -10.98 9.14
CA GLY A 248 -11.33 -11.67 7.95
C GLY A 248 -11.67 -13.15 7.92
N PHE A 249 -10.67 -14.02 7.71
CA PHE A 249 -10.90 -15.47 7.64
C PHE A 249 -11.31 -16.12 8.97
N ALA A 250 -11.09 -15.46 10.11
CA ALA A 250 -11.52 -16.00 11.41
C ALA A 250 -13.05 -16.08 11.55
N VAL A 251 -13.81 -15.39 10.72
CA VAL A 251 -15.28 -15.43 10.71
C VAL A 251 -15.85 -16.83 10.50
N VAL A 252 -15.11 -17.73 9.84
CA VAL A 252 -15.60 -19.09 9.54
C VAL A 252 -15.75 -19.94 10.80
N GLU A 253 -15.09 -19.57 11.89
CA GLU A 253 -15.17 -20.27 13.18
C GLU A 253 -16.21 -19.63 14.13
N GLN A 254 -16.80 -18.49 13.74
CA GLN A 254 -17.73 -17.72 14.56
C GLN A 254 -19.19 -18.08 14.25
N LYS A 255 -20.00 -18.19 15.29
CA LYS A 255 -21.46 -18.23 15.12
C LYS A 255 -21.99 -16.83 14.85
N GLY A 256 -23.13 -16.70 14.17
CA GLY A 256 -23.74 -15.42 13.89
C GLY A 256 -23.99 -14.55 15.13
N SER A 257 -24.33 -15.17 16.28
CA SER A 257 -24.49 -14.47 17.55
C SER A 257 -23.17 -13.94 18.14
N GLN A 258 -22.03 -14.48 17.73
CA GLN A 258 -20.70 -14.04 18.15
C GLN A 258 -20.14 -12.96 17.23
N HIS A 259 -20.44 -13.08 15.94
CA HIS A 259 -19.91 -12.17 14.90
C HIS A 259 -20.69 -10.85 14.79
N ARG A 260 -22.00 -10.86 15.05
CA ARG A 260 -22.81 -9.64 14.87
C ARG A 260 -22.34 -8.52 15.79
N ASP A 261 -22.12 -7.36 15.21
CA ASP A 261 -21.75 -6.14 15.95
C ASP A 261 -23.03 -5.52 16.54
N GLU A 262 -23.35 -5.84 17.80
CA GLU A 262 -24.55 -5.36 18.47
C GLU A 262 -24.47 -3.84 18.68
N MET A 263 -25.63 -3.19 18.59
CA MET A 263 -25.73 -1.74 18.71
C MET A 263 -26.52 -1.34 19.95
N GLY A 264 -26.03 -0.34 20.66
CA GLY A 264 -26.72 0.30 21.77
C GLY A 264 -26.70 1.83 21.59
N PRO A 265 -27.37 2.56 22.49
CA PRO A 265 -27.40 4.04 22.43
C PRO A 265 -25.99 4.68 22.52
N GLN A 266 -25.01 3.95 23.01
CA GLN A 266 -23.61 4.41 23.18
C GLN A 266 -22.69 4.04 22.01
N GLY A 267 -23.22 3.35 20.99
CA GLY A 267 -22.46 2.90 19.82
C GLY A 267 -22.49 1.38 19.64
N PHE A 268 -21.51 0.86 18.92
CA PHE A 268 -21.34 -0.56 18.66
C PHE A 268 -20.59 -1.26 19.80
N ALA A 269 -21.01 -2.48 20.13
CA ALA A 269 -20.37 -3.29 21.18
C ALA A 269 -19.08 -3.99 20.70
N SER A 270 -18.92 -4.17 19.40
CA SER A 270 -17.78 -4.83 18.75
C SER A 270 -17.60 -4.30 17.33
N ASN A 271 -16.51 -4.71 16.65
CA ASN A 271 -16.22 -4.31 15.27
C ASN A 271 -15.67 -5.51 14.46
N HIS A 272 -16.38 -6.64 14.51
CA HIS A 272 -16.00 -7.85 13.78
C HIS A 272 -16.03 -7.64 12.26
N ALA A 273 -16.99 -6.83 11.78
CA ALA A 273 -17.15 -6.49 10.38
C ALA A 273 -16.08 -5.50 9.85
N GLY A 274 -15.24 -4.94 10.75
CA GLY A 274 -14.14 -4.05 10.36
C GLY A 274 -14.59 -2.71 9.79
N GLY A 275 -15.70 -2.16 10.30
CA GLY A 275 -16.19 -0.83 9.95
C GLY A 275 -17.03 -0.74 8.67
N VAL A 276 -17.38 -1.87 8.05
CA VAL A 276 -18.16 -1.91 6.80
C VAL A 276 -19.33 -2.88 6.94
N LEU A 277 -20.55 -2.38 6.78
CA LEU A 277 -21.79 -3.15 6.80
C LEU A 277 -22.53 -2.98 5.48
N GLY A 278 -22.86 -4.08 4.81
CA GLY A 278 -23.52 -4.03 3.51
C GLY A 278 -22.72 -3.33 2.41
N GLY A 279 -21.39 -3.20 2.58
CA GLY A 279 -20.50 -2.50 1.66
C GLY A 279 -20.41 -0.99 1.91
N ILE A 280 -20.97 -0.50 3.03
CA ILE A 280 -21.02 0.92 3.40
C ILE A 280 -20.34 1.10 4.76
N SER A 281 -19.56 2.18 4.94
CA SER A 281 -18.92 2.48 6.21
C SER A 281 -19.94 2.69 7.32
N SER A 282 -19.71 2.06 8.48
CA SER A 282 -20.61 2.10 9.64
C SER A 282 -20.34 3.26 10.61
N GLY A 283 -19.25 4.01 10.42
CA GLY A 283 -18.75 5.01 11.38
C GLY A 283 -17.73 4.44 12.37
N GLN A 284 -17.58 3.12 12.44
CA GLN A 284 -16.51 2.46 13.21
C GLN A 284 -15.17 2.53 12.49
N GLU A 285 -14.10 2.15 13.19
CA GLU A 285 -12.78 2.01 12.57
C GLU A 285 -12.82 1.04 11.39
N ILE A 286 -12.25 1.44 10.25
CA ILE A 286 -12.05 0.51 9.14
C ILE A 286 -10.74 -0.22 9.40
N VAL A 287 -10.81 -1.54 9.51
CA VAL A 287 -9.67 -2.41 9.83
C VAL A 287 -9.37 -3.32 8.65
N VAL A 288 -8.19 -3.18 8.09
CA VAL A 288 -7.73 -3.94 6.92
C VAL A 288 -6.41 -4.63 7.22
N SER A 289 -6.31 -5.91 6.91
CA SER A 289 -5.05 -6.67 6.98
C SER A 289 -4.65 -7.22 5.63
N MET A 290 -3.35 -7.29 5.35
CA MET A 290 -2.82 -7.86 4.12
C MET A 290 -1.65 -8.80 4.41
N ALA A 291 -1.63 -9.93 3.68
CA ALA A 291 -0.52 -10.87 3.66
C ALA A 291 0.36 -10.60 2.45
N LEU A 292 1.65 -10.38 2.68
CA LEU A 292 2.65 -10.19 1.63
C LEU A 292 3.54 -11.42 1.55
N LYS A 293 3.71 -11.95 0.33
CA LYS A 293 4.64 -13.05 0.09
C LYS A 293 6.09 -12.59 0.23
N PRO A 294 7.03 -13.51 0.51
CA PRO A 294 8.45 -13.23 0.41
C PRO A 294 8.83 -12.69 -0.97
N THR A 295 9.87 -11.85 -1.04
CA THR A 295 10.43 -11.47 -2.36
C THR A 295 11.06 -12.69 -3.03
N SER A 296 10.89 -12.78 -4.33
CA SER A 296 11.49 -13.87 -5.12
C SER A 296 12.94 -13.60 -5.55
N SER A 297 13.41 -12.38 -5.36
CA SER A 297 14.77 -11.99 -5.70
C SER A 297 15.70 -12.22 -4.51
N ILE A 298 16.25 -13.44 -4.44
CA ILE A 298 17.10 -13.94 -3.36
C ILE A 298 18.40 -14.53 -3.90
N THR A 299 19.40 -14.73 -3.04
CA THR A 299 20.68 -15.30 -3.42
C THR A 299 20.74 -16.83 -3.30
N VAL A 300 19.68 -17.45 -2.84
CA VAL A 300 19.51 -18.90 -2.88
C VAL A 300 19.29 -19.35 -4.32
N PRO A 301 20.05 -20.34 -4.85
CA PRO A 301 19.90 -20.84 -6.20
C PRO A 301 18.48 -21.38 -6.45
N GLY A 302 17.91 -21.07 -7.61
CA GLY A 302 16.59 -21.51 -8.01
C GLY A 302 16.55 -22.05 -9.44
N LYS A 303 15.69 -23.03 -9.70
CA LYS A 303 15.46 -23.59 -11.04
C LYS A 303 14.57 -22.65 -11.85
N THR A 304 14.91 -22.48 -13.12
CA THR A 304 14.17 -21.65 -14.07
C THR A 304 14.34 -22.15 -15.50
N ILE A 305 13.86 -21.36 -16.46
CA ILE A 305 14.05 -21.58 -17.88
C ILE A 305 14.63 -20.32 -18.53
N THR A 306 15.30 -20.53 -19.66
CA THR A 306 15.70 -19.44 -20.58
C THR A 306 14.50 -18.93 -21.37
N THR A 307 14.68 -17.84 -22.09
CA THR A 307 13.67 -17.32 -23.03
C THR A 307 13.35 -18.31 -24.16
N ASP A 308 14.28 -19.23 -24.47
CA ASP A 308 14.10 -20.30 -25.47
C ASP A 308 13.47 -21.56 -24.87
N GLY A 309 13.16 -21.58 -23.57
CA GLY A 309 12.48 -22.69 -22.88
C GLY A 309 13.41 -23.76 -22.33
N GLU A 310 14.73 -23.56 -22.35
CA GLU A 310 15.70 -24.53 -21.83
C GLU A 310 15.81 -24.44 -20.31
N ALA A 311 15.86 -25.60 -19.64
CA ALA A 311 16.01 -25.68 -18.19
C ALA A 311 17.38 -25.19 -17.73
N THR A 312 17.39 -24.37 -16.68
CA THR A 312 18.63 -23.84 -16.10
C THR A 312 18.44 -23.52 -14.61
N GLU A 313 19.52 -23.05 -13.99
CA GLU A 313 19.49 -22.52 -12.61
C GLU A 313 19.95 -21.06 -12.63
N MET A 314 19.46 -20.30 -11.67
CA MET A 314 19.89 -18.92 -11.49
C MET A 314 19.99 -18.51 -10.03
N ILE A 315 20.78 -17.49 -9.79
CA ILE A 315 20.86 -16.75 -8.52
C ILE A 315 20.52 -15.30 -8.85
N THR A 316 19.54 -14.74 -8.17
CA THR A 316 19.23 -13.32 -8.35
C THR A 316 20.18 -12.48 -7.51
N ARG A 317 21.17 -11.91 -8.16
CA ARG A 317 22.07 -10.92 -7.53
C ARG A 317 21.40 -9.55 -7.57
N GLY A 318 21.62 -8.74 -6.56
CA GLY A 318 21.07 -7.37 -6.50
C GLY A 318 20.75 -6.90 -5.09
N ARG A 319 20.17 -5.70 -5.02
CA ARG A 319 19.84 -5.01 -3.77
C ARG A 319 18.33 -5.15 -3.51
N HIS A 320 17.93 -6.21 -2.81
CA HIS A 320 16.52 -6.51 -2.56
C HIS A 320 16.17 -6.38 -1.08
N ASP A 321 14.90 -6.14 -0.79
CA ASP A 321 14.36 -6.13 0.57
C ASP A 321 14.23 -7.59 1.07
N PRO A 322 14.83 -7.98 2.20
CA PRO A 322 14.59 -9.31 2.78
C PRO A 322 13.14 -9.50 3.23
N CYS A 323 12.47 -8.41 3.59
CA CYS A 323 11.04 -8.37 3.87
C CYS A 323 10.40 -7.11 3.28
N VAL A 324 9.57 -7.27 2.27
CA VAL A 324 8.88 -6.16 1.59
C VAL A 324 7.78 -5.53 2.46
N GLY A 325 7.32 -6.25 3.50
CA GLY A 325 6.26 -5.79 4.39
C GLY A 325 6.58 -4.49 5.13
N ILE A 326 7.85 -4.27 5.50
CA ILE A 326 8.29 -3.04 6.18
C ILE A 326 7.93 -1.80 5.34
N ARG A 327 8.26 -1.82 4.06
CA ARG A 327 8.00 -0.71 3.15
C ARG A 327 6.55 -0.68 2.65
N ALA A 328 5.81 -1.76 2.82
CA ALA A 328 4.41 -1.84 2.44
C ALA A 328 3.49 -1.07 3.41
N VAL A 329 3.94 -0.76 4.62
CA VAL A 329 3.15 -0.02 5.62
C VAL A 329 2.68 1.34 5.08
N PRO A 330 3.53 2.28 4.68
CA PRO A 330 3.09 3.56 4.11
C PRO A 330 2.35 3.40 2.76
N ILE A 331 2.60 2.33 2.02
CA ILE A 331 1.87 2.05 0.78
C ILE A 331 0.42 1.66 1.09
N ALA A 332 0.19 0.84 2.12
CA ALA A 332 -1.14 0.46 2.57
C ALA A 332 -1.96 1.68 3.05
N GLU A 333 -1.33 2.56 3.84
CA GLU A 333 -1.96 3.81 4.26
C GLU A 333 -2.38 4.67 3.06
N ALA A 334 -1.49 4.81 2.09
CA ALA A 334 -1.75 5.57 0.87
C ALA A 334 -2.90 4.98 0.06
N MET A 335 -2.92 3.66 -0.14
CA MET A 335 -3.98 3.00 -0.91
C MET A 335 -5.34 3.09 -0.21
N LEU A 336 -5.39 2.95 1.13
CA LEU A 336 -6.62 3.15 1.88
C LEU A 336 -7.11 4.60 1.77
N ALA A 337 -6.21 5.56 1.85
CA ALA A 337 -6.54 6.98 1.68
C ALA A 337 -7.13 7.29 0.30
N LEU A 338 -6.57 6.71 -0.78
CA LEU A 338 -7.09 6.88 -2.14
C LEU A 338 -8.52 6.37 -2.27
N VAL A 339 -8.80 5.19 -1.73
CA VAL A 339 -10.15 4.60 -1.77
C VAL A 339 -11.15 5.45 -0.95
N LEU A 340 -10.77 5.80 0.29
CA LEU A 340 -11.65 6.61 1.15
C LEU A 340 -11.92 8.00 0.54
N MET A 341 -10.92 8.61 -0.08
CA MET A 341 -11.06 9.91 -0.72
C MET A 341 -12.03 9.85 -1.91
N ASP A 342 -11.92 8.81 -2.75
CA ASP A 342 -12.81 8.62 -3.90
C ASP A 342 -14.27 8.41 -3.44
N HIS A 343 -14.49 7.52 -2.48
CA HIS A 343 -15.83 7.27 -1.93
C HIS A 343 -16.40 8.49 -1.19
N LEU A 344 -15.56 9.27 -0.52
CA LEU A 344 -15.99 10.51 0.12
C LEU A 344 -16.51 11.53 -0.90
N LEU A 345 -15.81 11.72 -2.01
CA LEU A 345 -16.26 12.62 -3.08
C LEU A 345 -17.56 12.12 -3.74
N ARG A 346 -17.65 10.82 -3.97
CA ARG A 346 -18.88 10.18 -4.50
C ARG A 346 -20.06 10.40 -3.55
N HIS A 347 -19.89 10.12 -2.27
CA HIS A 347 -20.88 10.36 -1.24
C HIS A 347 -21.36 11.82 -1.20
N ARG A 348 -20.41 12.77 -1.22
CA ARG A 348 -20.74 14.21 -1.26
C ARG A 348 -21.50 14.60 -2.50
N ALA A 349 -21.16 14.05 -3.65
CA ALA A 349 -21.83 14.37 -4.92
C ALA A 349 -23.29 13.89 -4.94
N GLN A 350 -23.58 12.75 -4.32
CA GLN A 350 -24.90 12.11 -4.38
C GLN A 350 -25.74 12.37 -3.14
N ASN A 351 -25.15 12.39 -1.95
CA ASN A 351 -25.88 12.30 -0.68
C ASN A 351 -25.71 13.52 0.24
N LEU A 352 -25.15 14.64 -0.23
CA LEU A 352 -24.86 15.82 0.60
C LEU A 352 -26.07 16.34 1.38
N GLY A 353 -27.27 16.22 0.83
CA GLY A 353 -28.51 16.70 1.43
C GLY A 353 -29.30 15.65 2.21
N VAL A 354 -28.76 14.45 2.39
CA VAL A 354 -29.47 13.35 3.08
C VAL A 354 -29.29 13.51 4.61
N HIS A 355 -30.42 13.56 5.31
CA HIS A 355 -30.48 13.63 6.78
C HIS A 355 -31.43 12.57 7.30
N THR A 356 -31.09 11.96 8.44
CA THR A 356 -31.97 11.05 9.17
C THR A 356 -32.21 11.59 10.58
N GLY A 357 -33.35 11.20 11.18
CA GLY A 357 -33.62 11.51 12.59
C GLY A 357 -32.89 10.60 13.58
N THR A 358 -32.19 9.57 13.12
CA THR A 358 -31.45 8.64 13.95
C THR A 358 -30.09 9.25 14.32
N PRO A 359 -29.70 9.27 15.61
CA PRO A 359 -28.36 9.69 16.01
C PRO A 359 -27.29 8.83 15.34
N GLN A 360 -26.18 9.45 14.94
CA GLN A 360 -25.02 8.69 14.47
C GLN A 360 -24.39 7.97 15.66
N LEU A 361 -24.21 6.66 15.53
CA LEU A 361 -23.44 5.85 16.45
C LEU A 361 -21.94 6.07 16.18
N ARG A 362 -21.15 6.05 17.22
CA ARG A 362 -19.69 6.22 17.13
C ARG A 362 -18.97 5.00 17.68
#